data_9f2d6aaffa7dccd91cb366c60a2c7863
#
_entry.id   9f2d6aaffa7dccd91cb366c60a2c7863
#
_cell.length_a   1.000
_cell.length_b   1.000
_cell.length_c   1.000
_cell.angle_alpha   90.00
_cell.angle_beta   90.00
_cell.angle_gamma   90.00
#
_symmetry.space_group_name_H-M   'P 1'
#
loop_
_entity.id
_entity.type
_entity.pdbx_description
1 polymer ?
#
loop_
_entity_poly.entity_id
_entity_poly.type
_entity_poly.pdbx_seq_one_letter_code
_entity_poly.pdbx_strand_id
1 'polypeptide(L)'
;MELSGLQIFKYLPAAKKAENSNCKKCGCPTCMAFALKLAKQNVKIENCPFAPDELRALYETSCKQPQNTVDIQGLKIGGENVLYRHEKTFINKTSIAIIIDKKDKNWQEKLNRIENFEITRVSETMKIDLVIFKNFEELPAVKALRIMSFEDFKKLPLKEIIDEKFSKTSKDLITIRKKAILEKDENFAEPVYVYFKTNDDLNTLCAKASYYLCKYANMLVFENFDEALIATLMTLRQNIFTDPQKPLQVESKIYEFNNPDENSLIFMTTNFALTFYAVANELESLPVPSYLIVTPADGMSVLTAWSAEKFTAVMVAKTLKKFDFASRVKNRKIIIPGLLAHMKEELEEEISNAGLDFKIVVGTIEAFAISDFVKNIANSK
;
A
#
# COMPACT_ATOMS: atom_id res chain seq x y z
N MET A 1 -2.76 -15.57 -19.73
CA MET A 1 -1.95 -16.44 -18.84
C MET A 1 -0.50 -16.06 -19.07
N GLU A 2 0.22 -15.64 -18.03
CA GLU A 2 1.63 -15.28 -18.17
C GLU A 2 2.44 -16.53 -18.58
N LEU A 3 3.30 -16.38 -19.59
CA LEU A 3 4.17 -17.47 -20.02
C LEU A 3 5.24 -17.72 -18.95
N SER A 4 5.31 -18.94 -18.44
CA SER A 4 6.40 -19.34 -17.54
C SER A 4 7.74 -19.40 -18.27
N GLY A 5 8.86 -19.25 -17.55
CA GLY A 5 10.18 -19.36 -18.14
C GLY A 5 10.42 -20.69 -18.86
N LEU A 6 9.83 -21.79 -18.37
CA LEU A 6 9.91 -23.10 -19.03
C LEU A 6 9.11 -23.16 -20.34
N GLN A 7 7.96 -22.50 -20.41
CA GLN A 7 7.18 -22.40 -21.64
C GLN A 7 7.93 -21.58 -22.68
N ILE A 8 8.48 -20.42 -22.30
CA ILE A 8 9.30 -19.59 -23.17
C ILE A 8 10.54 -20.37 -23.66
N PHE A 9 11.21 -21.08 -22.76
CA PHE A 9 12.41 -21.83 -23.08
C PHE A 9 12.21 -22.85 -24.20
N LYS A 10 11.04 -23.51 -24.28
CA LYS A 10 10.72 -24.50 -25.33
C LYS A 10 10.83 -23.95 -26.74
N TYR A 11 10.68 -22.64 -26.94
CA TYR A 11 10.79 -21.99 -28.25
C TYR A 11 12.22 -21.53 -28.58
N LEU A 12 13.10 -21.45 -27.59
CA LEU A 12 14.46 -20.92 -27.78
C LEU A 12 15.43 -21.96 -28.36
N PRO A 13 16.51 -21.52 -29.05
CA PRO A 13 17.46 -22.38 -29.71
C PRO A 13 18.02 -23.52 -28.86
N ALA A 14 18.29 -23.25 -27.57
CA ALA A 14 18.87 -24.28 -26.69
C ALA A 14 17.93 -25.46 -26.40
N ALA A 15 16.62 -25.24 -26.37
CA ALA A 15 15.64 -26.31 -26.20
C ALA A 15 15.57 -27.22 -27.44
N LYS A 16 15.83 -26.65 -28.62
CA LYS A 16 15.80 -27.34 -29.92
C LYS A 16 17.19 -27.84 -30.35
N LYS A 17 18.22 -27.68 -29.50
CA LYS A 17 19.64 -28.01 -29.80
C LYS A 17 20.14 -27.37 -31.11
N ALA A 18 19.67 -26.18 -31.43
CA ALA A 18 20.04 -25.44 -32.64
C ALA A 18 21.40 -24.75 -32.49
N GLU A 19 22.03 -24.38 -33.62
CA GLU A 19 23.39 -23.80 -33.69
C GLU A 19 23.60 -22.58 -32.78
N ASN A 20 22.59 -21.77 -32.56
CA ASN A 20 22.68 -20.57 -31.74
C ASN A 20 22.31 -20.78 -30.25
N SER A 21 22.44 -22.05 -29.77
CA SER A 21 22.19 -22.39 -28.36
C SER A 21 23.16 -21.66 -27.45
N ASN A 22 22.63 -20.96 -26.45
CA ASN A 22 23.40 -20.24 -25.44
C ASN A 22 24.42 -19.22 -25.99
N CYS A 23 24.14 -18.61 -27.13
CA CYS A 23 25.04 -17.72 -27.89
C CYS A 23 25.38 -16.40 -27.17
N LYS A 24 24.73 -16.07 -26.06
CA LYS A 24 24.90 -14.85 -25.22
C LYS A 24 24.60 -13.51 -25.91
N LYS A 25 24.16 -13.48 -27.18
CA LYS A 25 23.87 -12.24 -27.91
C LYS A 25 22.77 -11.41 -27.27
N CYS A 26 21.89 -12.02 -26.48
CA CYS A 26 20.83 -11.34 -25.70
C CYS A 26 21.32 -10.73 -24.36
N GLY A 27 22.62 -10.81 -24.05
CA GLY A 27 23.19 -10.38 -22.78
C GLY A 27 22.94 -11.33 -21.60
N CYS A 28 22.37 -12.52 -21.87
CA CYS A 28 22.15 -13.55 -20.84
C CYS A 28 23.14 -14.70 -21.01
N PRO A 29 23.61 -15.35 -19.92
CA PRO A 29 24.60 -16.43 -19.99
C PRO A 29 24.07 -17.68 -20.70
N THR A 30 22.77 -17.93 -20.63
CA THR A 30 22.10 -19.08 -21.27
C THR A 30 20.72 -18.70 -21.78
N CYS A 31 20.16 -19.47 -22.71
CA CYS A 31 18.79 -19.33 -23.17
C CYS A 31 17.78 -19.56 -22.06
N MET A 32 18.07 -20.43 -21.09
CA MET A 32 17.22 -20.61 -19.91
C MET A 32 17.21 -19.35 -19.02
N ALA A 33 18.38 -18.75 -18.79
CA ALA A 33 18.47 -17.50 -18.02
C ALA A 33 17.72 -16.35 -18.71
N PHE A 34 17.79 -16.28 -20.06
CA PHE A 34 16.99 -15.33 -20.83
C PHE A 34 15.48 -15.59 -20.66
N ALA A 35 15.04 -16.85 -20.79
CA ALA A 35 13.64 -17.23 -20.65
C ALA A 35 13.07 -16.88 -19.26
N LEU A 36 13.84 -17.14 -18.20
CA LEU A 36 13.44 -16.79 -16.82
C LEU A 36 13.37 -15.27 -16.59
N LYS A 37 14.33 -14.52 -17.15
CA LYS A 37 14.30 -13.03 -17.07
C LYS A 37 13.16 -12.45 -17.90
N LEU A 38 12.89 -13.04 -19.09
CA LEU A 38 11.79 -12.61 -19.95
C LEU A 38 10.43 -12.87 -19.30
N ALA A 39 10.25 -14.03 -18.67
CA ALA A 39 9.04 -14.34 -17.91
C ALA A 39 8.78 -13.35 -16.76
N LYS A 40 9.84 -12.79 -16.18
CA LYS A 40 9.79 -11.75 -15.13
C LYS A 40 9.74 -10.32 -15.70
N GLN A 41 9.66 -10.16 -17.01
CA GLN A 41 9.71 -8.86 -17.72
C GLN A 41 10.97 -8.02 -17.43
N ASN A 42 12.06 -8.65 -17.02
CA ASN A 42 13.34 -8.00 -16.71
C ASN A 42 14.24 -7.80 -17.95
N VAL A 43 13.86 -8.36 -19.09
CA VAL A 43 14.49 -8.18 -20.41
C VAL A 43 13.41 -8.12 -21.48
N LYS A 44 13.72 -7.52 -22.62
CA LYS A 44 12.81 -7.43 -23.76
C LYS A 44 13.02 -8.65 -24.68
N ILE A 45 11.96 -9.11 -25.37
CA ILE A 45 12.05 -10.23 -26.28
C ILE A 45 12.95 -9.95 -27.49
N GLU A 46 13.01 -8.67 -27.91
CA GLU A 46 13.85 -8.18 -29.02
C GLU A 46 15.35 -8.37 -28.73
N ASN A 47 15.75 -8.47 -27.47
CA ASN A 47 17.14 -8.70 -27.09
C ASN A 47 17.65 -10.05 -27.62
N CYS A 48 16.78 -11.02 -27.88
CA CYS A 48 17.16 -12.28 -28.50
C CYS A 48 16.92 -12.24 -30.02
N PRO A 49 18.00 -12.15 -30.86
CA PRO A 49 17.84 -12.11 -32.33
C PRO A 49 17.33 -13.43 -32.91
N PHE A 50 17.37 -14.50 -32.12
CA PHE A 50 16.95 -15.86 -32.53
C PHE A 50 15.62 -16.28 -31.86
N ALA A 51 14.88 -15.38 -31.24
CA ALA A 51 13.54 -15.66 -30.79
C ALA A 51 12.63 -15.80 -32.02
N PRO A 52 11.95 -16.97 -32.20
CA PRO A 52 11.08 -17.17 -33.35
C PRO A 52 9.84 -16.27 -33.28
N ASP A 53 9.27 -15.93 -34.43
CA ASP A 53 8.10 -15.05 -34.54
C ASP A 53 6.90 -15.61 -33.78
N GLU A 54 6.75 -16.92 -33.75
CA GLU A 54 5.73 -17.59 -32.94
C GLU A 54 5.86 -17.25 -31.43
N LEU A 55 7.07 -17.27 -30.90
CA LEU A 55 7.31 -16.87 -29.51
C LEU A 55 7.05 -15.36 -29.31
N ARG A 56 7.42 -14.53 -30.28
CA ARG A 56 7.17 -13.07 -30.20
C ARG A 56 5.68 -12.79 -30.11
N ALA A 57 4.87 -13.38 -31.01
CA ALA A 57 3.42 -13.23 -31.02
C ALA A 57 2.76 -13.75 -29.73
N LEU A 58 3.20 -14.92 -29.24
CA LEU A 58 2.71 -15.49 -27.99
C LEU A 58 3.07 -14.61 -26.78
N TYR A 59 4.31 -14.07 -26.76
CA TYR A 59 4.78 -13.22 -25.68
C TYR A 59 4.04 -11.87 -25.66
N GLU A 60 3.90 -11.22 -26.81
CA GLU A 60 3.12 -9.97 -26.94
C GLU A 60 1.68 -10.17 -26.45
N THR A 61 1.02 -11.26 -26.88
CA THR A 61 -0.33 -11.59 -26.41
C THR A 61 -0.38 -11.87 -24.92
N SER A 62 0.65 -12.51 -24.36
CA SER A 62 0.73 -12.81 -22.92
C SER A 62 0.99 -11.57 -22.06
N CYS A 63 1.77 -10.60 -22.59
CA CYS A 63 2.10 -9.35 -21.91
C CYS A 63 1.03 -8.28 -22.04
N LYS A 64 0.07 -8.44 -22.96
CA LYS A 64 -1.03 -7.50 -23.13
C LYS A 64 -1.86 -7.46 -21.84
N GLN A 65 -1.96 -6.29 -21.23
CA GLN A 65 -2.80 -6.10 -20.06
C GLN A 65 -4.27 -6.39 -20.45
N PRO A 66 -4.96 -7.28 -19.73
CA PRO A 66 -6.36 -7.58 -20.02
C PRO A 66 -7.29 -6.39 -19.84
N GLN A 67 -6.96 -5.50 -18.90
CA GLN A 67 -7.66 -4.23 -18.70
C GLN A 67 -6.71 -3.08 -18.98
N ASN A 68 -7.16 -2.10 -19.75
CA ASN A 68 -6.39 -0.90 -20.07
C ASN A 68 -6.12 -0.07 -18.80
N THR A 69 -5.04 0.72 -18.85
CA THR A 69 -4.75 1.73 -17.83
C THR A 69 -5.01 3.11 -18.41
N VAL A 70 -5.79 3.91 -17.72
CA VAL A 70 -6.05 5.31 -18.05
C VAL A 70 -5.30 6.19 -17.06
N ASP A 71 -4.54 7.17 -17.56
CA ASP A 71 -3.82 8.12 -16.72
C ASP A 71 -4.53 9.48 -16.77
N ILE A 72 -4.90 9.98 -15.59
CA ILE A 72 -5.49 11.31 -15.41
C ILE A 72 -4.54 12.15 -14.56
N GLN A 73 -3.69 12.94 -15.18
CA GLN A 73 -2.74 13.81 -14.45
C GLN A 73 -1.90 13.04 -13.40
N GLY A 74 -1.40 11.86 -13.78
CA GLY A 74 -0.64 10.98 -12.91
C GLY A 74 -1.49 10.06 -12.01
N LEU A 75 -2.80 10.17 -12.04
CA LEU A 75 -3.72 9.22 -11.40
C LEU A 75 -4.00 8.05 -12.36
N LYS A 76 -3.45 6.90 -12.06
CA LYS A 76 -3.62 5.69 -12.87
C LYS A 76 -4.87 4.91 -12.45
N ILE A 77 -5.72 4.59 -13.41
CA ILE A 77 -7.00 3.89 -13.22
C ILE A 77 -7.01 2.63 -14.05
N GLY A 78 -7.47 1.52 -13.48
CA GLY A 78 -7.54 0.24 -14.18
C GLY A 78 -6.21 -0.51 -14.20
N GLY A 79 -5.93 -1.21 -15.31
CA GLY A 79 -4.71 -2.01 -15.48
C GLY A 79 -4.74 -3.36 -14.76
N GLU A 80 -5.92 -3.81 -14.36
CA GLU A 80 -6.08 -5.08 -13.65
C GLU A 80 -5.76 -6.26 -14.56
N ASN A 81 -5.09 -7.27 -14.00
CA ASN A 81 -4.66 -8.46 -14.74
C ASN A 81 -5.06 -9.78 -14.05
N VAL A 82 -5.73 -9.71 -12.91
CA VAL A 82 -6.26 -10.87 -12.18
C VAL A 82 -7.75 -10.72 -11.92
N LEU A 83 -8.46 -11.85 -11.79
CA LEU A 83 -9.89 -11.84 -11.54
C LEU A 83 -10.20 -11.36 -10.13
N TYR A 84 -9.44 -11.84 -9.14
CA TYR A 84 -9.60 -11.48 -7.73
C TYR A 84 -8.41 -10.67 -7.24
N ARG A 85 -8.67 -9.64 -6.45
CA ARG A 85 -7.62 -8.76 -5.93
C ARG A 85 -6.63 -9.44 -5.00
N HIS A 86 -7.01 -10.51 -4.32
CA HIS A 86 -6.12 -11.28 -3.46
C HIS A 86 -5.17 -12.22 -4.21
N GLU A 87 -5.32 -12.39 -5.51
CA GLU A 87 -4.44 -13.26 -6.32
C GLU A 87 -3.08 -12.62 -6.60
N LYS A 88 -2.99 -11.30 -6.50
CA LYS A 88 -1.78 -10.54 -6.80
C LYS A 88 -1.81 -9.19 -6.07
N THR A 89 -0.63 -8.63 -5.82
CA THR A 89 -0.48 -7.25 -5.36
C THR A 89 -1.24 -6.27 -6.28
N PHE A 90 -1.94 -5.35 -5.69
CA PHE A 90 -2.82 -4.42 -6.37
C PHE A 90 -2.06 -3.49 -7.32
N ILE A 91 -2.62 -3.29 -8.50
CA ILE A 91 -2.00 -2.45 -9.53
C ILE A 91 -2.29 -0.98 -9.26
N ASN A 92 -3.57 -0.60 -9.29
CA ASN A 92 -4.00 0.77 -9.03
C ASN A 92 -5.16 0.79 -8.02
N LYS A 93 -5.11 1.73 -7.08
CA LYS A 93 -6.19 1.92 -6.09
C LYS A 93 -7.47 2.36 -6.80
N THR A 94 -8.63 1.89 -6.32
CA THR A 94 -9.93 2.43 -6.79
C THR A 94 -9.98 3.91 -6.48
N SER A 95 -10.16 4.75 -7.49
CA SER A 95 -10.20 6.20 -7.34
C SER A 95 -11.56 6.68 -6.85
N ILE A 96 -11.56 7.76 -6.09
CA ILE A 96 -12.77 8.43 -5.59
C ILE A 96 -12.83 9.82 -6.22
N ALA A 97 -13.91 10.09 -6.98
CA ALA A 97 -14.14 11.37 -7.63
C ALA A 97 -15.44 12.00 -7.16
N ILE A 98 -15.45 13.33 -7.05
CA ILE A 98 -16.62 14.12 -6.67
C ILE A 98 -16.97 15.07 -7.82
N ILE A 99 -18.25 15.10 -8.19
CA ILE A 99 -18.77 16.08 -9.16
C ILE A 99 -19.21 17.33 -8.41
N ILE A 100 -18.79 18.48 -8.92
CA ILE A 100 -19.29 19.79 -8.51
C ILE A 100 -20.03 20.40 -9.69
N ASP A 101 -21.34 20.60 -9.54
CA ASP A 101 -22.17 21.27 -10.55
C ASP A 101 -22.31 22.75 -10.20
N LYS A 102 -22.02 23.65 -11.16
CA LYS A 102 -22.17 25.12 -10.98
C LYS A 102 -23.62 25.53 -10.68
N LYS A 103 -24.58 24.69 -11.07
CA LYS A 103 -26.01 24.90 -10.78
C LYS A 103 -26.37 24.69 -9.34
N ASP A 104 -25.56 24.01 -8.55
CA ASP A 104 -25.77 23.81 -7.12
C ASP A 104 -25.51 25.13 -6.40
N LYS A 105 -26.50 25.61 -5.63
CA LYS A 105 -26.39 26.89 -4.92
C LYS A 105 -25.19 26.97 -3.98
N ASN A 106 -24.78 25.82 -3.41
CA ASN A 106 -23.72 25.71 -2.41
C ASN A 106 -22.44 25.09 -2.97
N TRP A 107 -22.20 25.17 -4.29
CA TRP A 107 -21.03 24.53 -4.92
C TRP A 107 -19.69 25.04 -4.33
N GLN A 108 -19.58 26.32 -3.96
CA GLN A 108 -18.37 26.90 -3.37
C GLN A 108 -18.08 26.33 -1.98
N GLU A 109 -19.12 26.23 -1.14
CA GLU A 109 -19.00 25.60 0.18
C GLU A 109 -18.59 24.13 0.06
N LYS A 110 -19.23 23.40 -0.85
CA LYS A 110 -18.88 22.01 -1.16
C LYS A 110 -17.43 21.88 -1.62
N LEU A 111 -16.97 22.77 -2.52
CA LEU A 111 -15.58 22.79 -2.98
C LEU A 111 -14.62 23.05 -1.80
N ASN A 112 -14.89 24.04 -0.99
CA ASN A 112 -14.06 24.37 0.17
C ASN A 112 -13.95 23.19 1.16
N ARG A 113 -15.04 22.47 1.41
CA ARG A 113 -15.04 21.26 2.25
C ARG A 113 -14.17 20.16 1.63
N ILE A 114 -14.24 19.95 0.31
CA ILE A 114 -13.41 18.96 -0.40
C ILE A 114 -11.93 19.33 -0.35
N GLU A 115 -11.57 20.60 -0.52
CA GLU A 115 -10.18 21.07 -0.46
C GLU A 115 -9.54 20.86 0.91
N ASN A 116 -10.34 21.05 1.98
CA ASN A 116 -9.88 20.91 3.36
C ASN A 116 -10.02 19.47 3.89
N PHE A 117 -10.62 18.57 3.11
CA PHE A 117 -10.81 17.20 3.54
C PHE A 117 -9.54 16.39 3.36
N GLU A 118 -9.05 15.88 4.46
CA GLU A 118 -7.96 14.89 4.47
C GLU A 118 -8.12 13.93 5.65
N ILE A 119 -7.67 12.71 5.46
CA ILE A 119 -7.60 11.70 6.51
C ILE A 119 -6.19 11.17 6.58
N THR A 120 -5.58 11.28 7.75
CA THR A 120 -4.31 10.63 8.05
C THR A 120 -4.57 9.35 8.85
N ARG A 121 -4.20 8.21 8.29
CA ARG A 121 -4.35 6.91 8.93
C ARG A 121 -3.13 6.04 8.59
N VAL A 122 -2.53 5.45 9.63
CA VAL A 122 -1.40 4.52 9.50
C VAL A 122 -0.29 5.09 8.60
N SER A 123 0.14 6.33 8.89
CA SER A 123 1.19 7.09 8.16
C SER A 123 0.86 7.45 6.69
N GLU A 124 -0.37 7.27 6.24
CA GLU A 124 -0.81 7.70 4.92
C GLU A 124 -1.85 8.81 5.04
N THR A 125 -1.59 9.97 4.44
CA THR A 125 -2.56 11.04 4.30
C THR A 125 -3.31 10.88 2.98
N MET A 126 -4.62 10.72 3.06
CA MET A 126 -5.50 10.46 1.92
C MET A 126 -6.42 11.66 1.67
N LYS A 127 -6.57 12.00 0.39
CA LYS A 127 -7.45 13.08 -0.11
C LYS A 127 -8.33 12.55 -1.24
N ILE A 128 -9.30 13.35 -1.67
CA ILE A 128 -10.08 13.08 -2.88
C ILE A 128 -9.12 12.98 -4.07
N ASP A 129 -9.31 11.97 -4.90
CA ASP A 129 -8.41 11.70 -6.02
C ASP A 129 -8.66 12.62 -7.22
N LEU A 130 -9.93 13.00 -7.47
CA LEU A 130 -10.33 13.83 -8.60
C LEU A 130 -11.58 14.64 -8.28
N VAL A 131 -11.60 15.92 -8.68
CA VAL A 131 -12.80 16.76 -8.69
C VAL A 131 -13.21 17.03 -10.13
N ILE A 132 -14.46 16.76 -10.46
CA ILE A 132 -15.04 16.89 -11.80
C ILE A 132 -16.00 18.07 -11.79
N PHE A 133 -15.71 19.10 -12.58
CA PHE A 133 -16.52 20.30 -12.68
C PHE A 133 -17.53 20.20 -13.82
N LYS A 134 -18.81 20.38 -13.52
CA LYS A 134 -19.91 20.32 -14.47
C LYS A 134 -20.58 21.68 -14.62
N ASN A 135 -20.91 22.08 -15.86
CA ASN A 135 -21.53 23.36 -16.20
C ASN A 135 -20.64 24.60 -15.88
N PHE A 136 -19.32 24.45 -15.87
CA PHE A 136 -18.38 25.55 -15.72
C PHE A 136 -17.79 25.91 -17.09
N GLU A 137 -17.73 27.21 -17.40
CA GLU A 137 -17.04 27.73 -18.57
C GLU A 137 -15.52 27.71 -18.38
N GLU A 138 -15.08 28.10 -17.17
CA GLU A 138 -13.69 28.03 -16.75
C GLU A 138 -13.59 27.27 -15.43
N LEU A 139 -12.57 26.41 -15.33
CA LEU A 139 -12.38 25.61 -14.10
C LEU A 139 -11.85 26.50 -12.98
N PRO A 140 -12.44 26.40 -11.77
CA PRO A 140 -11.92 27.11 -10.61
C PRO A 140 -10.47 26.69 -10.29
N ALA A 141 -9.67 27.62 -9.79
CA ALA A 141 -8.37 27.28 -9.22
C ALA A 141 -8.56 26.51 -7.92
N VAL A 142 -7.96 25.32 -7.85
CA VAL A 142 -8.07 24.41 -6.70
C VAL A 142 -6.68 24.04 -6.20
N LYS A 143 -6.49 24.07 -4.88
CA LYS A 143 -5.19 23.73 -4.29
C LYS A 143 -5.04 22.23 -4.11
N ALA A 144 -3.91 21.68 -4.60
CA ALA A 144 -3.47 20.32 -4.31
C ALA A 144 -4.45 19.17 -4.64
N LEU A 145 -5.42 19.39 -5.54
CA LEU A 145 -6.33 18.37 -6.04
C LEU A 145 -6.22 18.27 -7.57
N ARG A 146 -6.49 17.07 -8.11
CA ARG A 146 -6.67 16.91 -9.58
C ARG A 146 -8.05 17.38 -9.96
N ILE A 147 -8.14 18.15 -11.01
CA ILE A 147 -9.39 18.72 -11.52
C ILE A 147 -9.57 18.43 -13.00
N MET A 148 -10.83 18.30 -13.42
CA MET A 148 -11.18 18.06 -14.82
C MET A 148 -12.57 18.61 -15.12
N SER A 149 -12.83 19.03 -16.36
CA SER A 149 -14.19 19.31 -16.81
C SER A 149 -14.99 18.01 -16.97
N PHE A 150 -16.30 18.09 -16.80
CA PHE A 150 -17.18 16.92 -16.99
C PHE A 150 -17.13 16.45 -18.46
N GLU A 151 -17.02 17.36 -19.40
CA GLU A 151 -16.93 17.10 -20.82
C GLU A 151 -15.66 16.32 -21.17
N ASP A 152 -14.51 16.68 -20.58
CA ASP A 152 -13.25 15.95 -20.80
C ASP A 152 -13.25 14.62 -20.08
N PHE A 153 -13.84 14.56 -18.89
CA PHE A 153 -14.01 13.30 -18.19
C PHE A 153 -14.81 12.28 -19.02
N LYS A 154 -15.88 12.72 -19.69
CA LYS A 154 -16.71 11.87 -20.56
C LYS A 154 -16.01 11.38 -21.83
N LYS A 155 -14.91 12.04 -22.25
CA LYS A 155 -14.11 11.60 -23.41
C LYS A 155 -13.06 10.53 -23.03
N LEU A 156 -12.83 10.30 -21.74
CA LEU A 156 -11.88 9.29 -21.30
C LEU A 156 -12.34 7.89 -21.68
N PRO A 157 -11.44 6.95 -22.01
CA PRO A 157 -11.77 5.57 -22.31
C PRO A 157 -12.10 4.80 -21.02
N LEU A 158 -13.16 5.22 -20.35
CA LEU A 158 -13.68 4.67 -19.11
C LEU A 158 -15.13 4.22 -19.35
N LYS A 159 -15.44 3.02 -18.97
CA LYS A 159 -16.82 2.49 -19.06
C LYS A 159 -17.65 2.98 -17.88
N GLU A 160 -18.74 3.69 -18.17
CA GLU A 160 -19.71 4.14 -17.19
C GLU A 160 -20.69 3.04 -16.79
N ILE A 161 -20.95 2.91 -15.50
CA ILE A 161 -22.11 2.21 -14.95
C ILE A 161 -22.81 3.17 -14.00
N ILE A 162 -24.07 3.50 -14.30
CA ILE A 162 -24.92 4.28 -13.40
C ILE A 162 -25.50 3.33 -12.36
N ASP A 163 -25.35 3.64 -11.07
CA ASP A 163 -25.96 2.85 -10.00
C ASP A 163 -27.44 3.16 -9.85
N GLU A 164 -28.26 2.43 -10.62
CA GLU A 164 -29.71 2.48 -10.51
C GLU A 164 -30.25 1.38 -9.58
N LYS A 165 -29.68 0.17 -9.69
CA LYS A 165 -30.09 -0.99 -8.92
C LYS A 165 -28.88 -1.86 -8.59
N PHE A 166 -28.64 -2.06 -7.28
CA PHE A 166 -27.49 -2.81 -6.77
C PHE A 166 -27.28 -4.18 -7.45
N SER A 167 -28.35 -4.98 -7.60
CA SER A 167 -28.24 -6.31 -8.18
C SER A 167 -27.80 -6.31 -9.65
N LYS A 168 -28.17 -5.26 -10.41
CA LYS A 168 -27.75 -5.07 -11.80
C LYS A 168 -26.31 -4.59 -11.86
N THR A 169 -25.99 -3.51 -11.16
CA THR A 169 -24.65 -2.92 -11.14
C THR A 169 -23.58 -3.92 -10.69
N SER A 170 -23.83 -4.68 -9.62
CA SER A 170 -22.91 -5.71 -9.15
C SER A 170 -22.69 -6.83 -10.17
N LYS A 171 -23.74 -7.28 -10.84
CA LYS A 171 -23.66 -8.30 -11.90
C LYS A 171 -22.87 -7.79 -13.11
N ASP A 172 -23.11 -6.55 -13.52
CA ASP A 172 -22.43 -5.94 -14.66
C ASP A 172 -20.92 -5.80 -14.39
N LEU A 173 -20.54 -5.32 -13.21
CA LEU A 173 -19.14 -5.23 -12.79
C LEU A 173 -18.41 -6.59 -12.84
N ILE A 174 -19.04 -7.64 -12.30
CA ILE A 174 -18.48 -9.00 -12.31
C ILE A 174 -18.36 -9.52 -13.75
N THR A 175 -19.39 -9.30 -14.57
CA THR A 175 -19.41 -9.75 -15.96
C THR A 175 -18.33 -9.09 -16.80
N ILE A 176 -18.19 -7.76 -16.69
CA ILE A 176 -17.14 -7.00 -17.38
C ILE A 176 -15.76 -7.52 -16.97
N ARG A 177 -15.53 -7.69 -15.66
CA ARG A 177 -14.24 -8.19 -15.16
C ARG A 177 -13.93 -9.59 -15.71
N LYS A 178 -14.89 -10.52 -15.68
CA LYS A 178 -14.69 -11.88 -16.22
C LYS A 178 -14.34 -11.86 -17.70
N LYS A 179 -15.06 -11.09 -18.50
CA LYS A 179 -14.80 -10.96 -19.94
C LYS A 179 -13.44 -10.35 -20.22
N ALA A 180 -13.07 -9.28 -19.51
CA ALA A 180 -11.76 -8.66 -19.67
C ALA A 180 -10.61 -9.61 -19.29
N ILE A 181 -10.69 -10.26 -18.12
CA ILE A 181 -9.57 -11.01 -17.54
C ILE A 181 -9.50 -12.45 -18.06
N LEU A 182 -10.62 -13.19 -18.08
CA LEU A 182 -10.64 -14.61 -18.45
C LEU A 182 -10.72 -14.79 -19.94
N GLU A 183 -11.61 -14.05 -20.60
CA GLU A 183 -11.86 -14.16 -22.03
C GLU A 183 -10.93 -13.26 -22.86
N LYS A 184 -10.26 -12.27 -22.21
CA LYS A 184 -9.41 -11.25 -22.84
C LYS A 184 -10.13 -10.51 -23.98
N ASP A 185 -11.44 -10.29 -23.80
CA ASP A 185 -12.28 -9.59 -24.75
C ASP A 185 -11.96 -8.07 -24.68
N GLU A 186 -11.40 -7.53 -25.76
CA GLU A 186 -10.99 -6.14 -25.88
C GLU A 186 -12.14 -5.15 -25.71
N ASN A 187 -13.39 -5.56 -26.03
CA ASN A 187 -14.57 -4.73 -25.83
C ASN A 187 -14.89 -4.48 -24.35
N PHE A 188 -14.25 -5.22 -23.44
CA PHE A 188 -14.40 -5.10 -21.99
C PHE A 188 -13.10 -4.65 -21.29
N ALA A 189 -12.08 -4.27 -22.07
CA ALA A 189 -10.77 -3.86 -21.54
C ALA A 189 -10.77 -2.46 -20.88
N GLU A 190 -11.79 -1.65 -21.11
CA GLU A 190 -11.87 -0.32 -20.49
C GLU A 190 -12.06 -0.41 -18.96
N PRO A 191 -11.34 0.42 -18.17
CA PRO A 191 -11.62 0.54 -16.74
C PRO A 191 -13.04 1.04 -16.50
N VAL A 192 -13.63 0.59 -15.40
CA VAL A 192 -15.05 0.86 -15.10
C VAL A 192 -15.15 1.87 -13.96
N TYR A 193 -15.97 2.91 -14.15
CA TYR A 193 -16.42 3.74 -13.04
C TYR A 193 -17.91 3.55 -12.74
N VAL A 194 -18.23 3.61 -11.45
CA VAL A 194 -19.63 3.59 -10.99
C VAL A 194 -20.02 5.00 -10.61
N TYR A 195 -21.09 5.47 -11.24
CA TYR A 195 -21.65 6.81 -11.02
C TYR A 195 -22.88 6.75 -10.13
N PHE A 196 -22.81 7.41 -8.98
CA PHE A 196 -23.88 7.52 -8.00
C PHE A 196 -24.66 8.83 -8.18
N LYS A 197 -25.87 8.71 -8.70
CA LYS A 197 -26.84 9.80 -8.83
C LYS A 197 -27.87 9.75 -7.71
N THR A 198 -27.49 9.56 -6.47
CA THR A 198 -28.39 8.94 -5.53
C THR A 198 -29.20 9.85 -4.63
N ASN A 199 -30.42 9.34 -4.35
CA ASN A 199 -31.25 9.67 -3.20
C ASN A 199 -31.18 8.57 -2.11
N ASP A 200 -30.18 7.68 -2.16
CA ASP A 200 -29.99 6.66 -1.13
C ASP A 200 -29.61 7.32 0.21
N ASP A 201 -30.06 6.71 1.30
CA ASP A 201 -29.54 7.06 2.61
C ASP A 201 -28.04 6.72 2.74
N LEU A 202 -27.36 7.39 3.67
CA LEU A 202 -25.91 7.27 3.85
C LEU A 202 -25.45 5.82 4.05
N ASN A 203 -26.18 5.02 4.83
CA ASN A 203 -25.80 3.65 5.15
C ASN A 203 -25.90 2.75 3.91
N THR A 204 -26.99 2.86 3.16
CA THR A 204 -27.20 2.14 1.90
C THR A 204 -26.14 2.53 0.87
N LEU A 205 -25.86 3.82 0.72
CA LEU A 205 -24.83 4.32 -0.18
C LEU A 205 -23.44 3.79 0.19
N CYS A 206 -23.10 3.85 1.49
CA CYS A 206 -21.85 3.34 2.02
C CYS A 206 -21.69 1.83 1.75
N ALA A 207 -22.74 1.03 1.99
CA ALA A 207 -22.73 -0.40 1.75
C ALA A 207 -22.52 -0.74 0.26
N LYS A 208 -23.27 -0.08 -0.64
CA LYS A 208 -23.14 -0.25 -2.10
C LYS A 208 -21.75 0.13 -2.59
N ALA A 209 -21.29 1.35 -2.24
CA ALA A 209 -19.99 1.85 -2.67
C ALA A 209 -18.83 0.99 -2.15
N SER A 210 -18.90 0.52 -0.90
CA SER A 210 -17.94 -0.43 -0.33
C SER A 210 -17.91 -1.75 -1.11
N TYR A 211 -19.07 -2.29 -1.47
CA TYR A 211 -19.13 -3.50 -2.28
C TYR A 211 -18.49 -3.29 -3.65
N TYR A 212 -18.79 -2.19 -4.35
CA TYR A 212 -18.24 -1.93 -5.68
C TYR A 212 -16.74 -1.68 -5.63
N LEU A 213 -16.24 -1.01 -4.58
CA LEU A 213 -14.82 -0.84 -4.34
C LEU A 213 -14.11 -2.20 -4.15
N CYS A 214 -14.72 -3.11 -3.39
CA CYS A 214 -14.22 -4.48 -3.21
C CYS A 214 -14.37 -5.34 -4.47
N LYS A 215 -15.37 -5.03 -5.33
CA LYS A 215 -15.81 -5.85 -6.48
C LYS A 215 -15.64 -5.09 -7.80
N TYR A 216 -14.39 -4.77 -8.15
CA TYR A 216 -14.03 -4.46 -9.53
C TYR A 216 -14.30 -3.06 -10.06
N ALA A 217 -14.91 -2.15 -9.32
CA ALA A 217 -14.94 -0.76 -9.73
C ALA A 217 -13.52 -0.16 -9.70
N ASN A 218 -13.12 0.52 -10.76
CA ASN A 218 -11.83 1.18 -10.85
C ASN A 218 -11.92 2.63 -10.38
N MET A 219 -13.11 3.22 -10.41
CA MET A 219 -13.41 4.54 -9.88
C MET A 219 -14.85 4.59 -9.35
N LEU A 220 -15.07 5.35 -8.29
CA LEU A 220 -16.38 5.70 -7.75
C LEU A 220 -16.58 7.20 -7.93
N VAL A 221 -17.69 7.61 -8.54
CA VAL A 221 -18.02 9.00 -8.85
C VAL A 221 -19.30 9.40 -8.14
N PHE A 222 -19.25 10.41 -7.30
CA PHE A 222 -20.37 10.88 -6.49
C PHE A 222 -20.78 12.31 -6.86
N GLU A 223 -22.09 12.58 -6.94
CA GLU A 223 -22.62 13.94 -7.03
C GLU A 223 -22.62 14.66 -5.66
N ASN A 224 -22.81 13.92 -4.57
CA ASN A 224 -22.79 14.46 -3.23
C ASN A 224 -21.47 14.19 -2.51
N PHE A 225 -21.01 15.13 -1.72
CA PHE A 225 -19.86 14.97 -0.86
C PHE A 225 -20.32 14.81 0.60
N ASP A 226 -20.08 13.64 1.15
CA ASP A 226 -20.28 13.32 2.54
C ASP A 226 -18.95 12.81 3.15
N GLU A 227 -18.47 13.48 4.17
CA GLU A 227 -17.16 13.20 4.78
C GLU A 227 -17.12 11.82 5.43
N ALA A 228 -18.20 11.37 6.06
CA ALA A 228 -18.25 10.06 6.71
C ALA A 228 -18.22 8.92 5.68
N LEU A 229 -18.94 9.08 4.57
CA LEU A 229 -18.88 8.14 3.44
C LEU A 229 -17.47 8.04 2.89
N ILE A 230 -16.87 9.18 2.55
CA ILE A 230 -15.54 9.22 1.92
C ILE A 230 -14.48 8.68 2.88
N ALA A 231 -14.53 9.05 4.16
CA ALA A 231 -13.67 8.52 5.20
C ALA A 231 -13.73 6.98 5.30
N THR A 232 -14.93 6.45 5.28
CA THR A 232 -15.16 5.00 5.32
C THR A 232 -14.57 4.30 4.08
N LEU A 233 -14.84 4.85 2.89
CA LEU A 233 -14.32 4.28 1.64
C LEU A 233 -12.80 4.37 1.53
N MET A 234 -12.19 5.46 1.98
CA MET A 234 -10.73 5.61 2.02
C MET A 234 -10.09 4.62 2.98
N THR A 235 -10.68 4.43 4.16
CA THR A 235 -10.23 3.44 5.14
C THR A 235 -10.30 2.02 4.59
N LEU A 236 -11.43 1.66 3.95
CA LEU A 236 -11.60 0.37 3.29
C LEU A 236 -10.58 0.19 2.16
N ARG A 237 -10.43 1.20 1.30
CA ARG A 237 -9.46 1.21 0.21
C ARG A 237 -8.04 1.00 0.71
N GLN A 238 -7.63 1.71 1.75
CA GLN A 238 -6.31 1.53 2.35
C GLN A 238 -6.10 0.09 2.81
N ASN A 239 -7.07 -0.51 3.49
CA ASN A 239 -6.96 -1.89 3.97
C ASN A 239 -6.86 -2.90 2.81
N ILE A 240 -7.65 -2.71 1.73
CA ILE A 240 -7.65 -3.61 0.56
C ILE A 240 -6.36 -3.48 -0.24
N PHE A 241 -5.85 -2.25 -0.40
CA PHE A 241 -4.68 -1.95 -1.22
C PHE A 241 -3.38 -1.85 -0.42
N THR A 242 -3.35 -2.32 0.82
CA THR A 242 -2.10 -2.55 1.55
C THR A 242 -1.45 -3.82 1.03
N ASP A 243 -0.21 -3.69 0.54
CA ASP A 243 0.59 -4.83 0.13
C ASP A 243 1.08 -5.58 1.38
N PRO A 244 0.66 -6.83 1.61
CA PRO A 244 1.15 -7.60 2.76
C PRO A 244 2.65 -7.88 2.69
N GLN A 245 3.27 -7.80 1.50
CA GLN A 245 4.73 -7.91 1.34
C GLN A 245 5.46 -6.56 1.52
N LYS A 246 4.72 -5.46 1.56
CA LYS A 246 5.22 -4.11 1.81
C LYS A 246 4.32 -3.42 2.82
N PRO A 247 4.31 -3.89 4.07
CA PRO A 247 3.45 -3.33 5.11
C PRO A 247 3.77 -1.85 5.33
N LEU A 248 2.77 -1.09 5.75
CA LEU A 248 2.95 0.32 6.10
C LEU A 248 4.00 0.47 7.20
N GLN A 249 4.90 1.40 7.00
CA GLN A 249 6.04 1.63 7.87
C GLN A 249 6.03 3.05 8.43
N VAL A 250 6.49 3.19 9.66
CA VAL A 250 6.87 4.49 10.21
C VAL A 250 8.38 4.70 10.05
N GLU A 251 8.81 5.93 10.14
CA GLU A 251 10.22 6.25 10.10
C GLU A 251 10.97 5.63 11.28
N SER A 252 12.10 4.98 11.01
CA SER A 252 12.98 4.42 12.05
C SER A 252 13.80 5.54 12.68
N LYS A 253 13.37 5.97 13.86
CA LYS A 253 14.01 7.02 14.68
C LYS A 253 13.64 6.86 16.15
N ILE A 254 14.06 7.81 16.95
CA ILE A 254 13.66 7.94 18.35
C ILE A 254 12.47 8.89 18.41
N TYR A 255 11.36 8.42 18.97
CA TYR A 255 10.17 9.21 19.26
C TYR A 255 10.15 9.59 20.74
N GLU A 256 9.64 10.77 21.03
CA GLU A 256 9.62 11.37 22.36
C GLU A 256 8.17 11.57 22.80
N PHE A 257 7.83 11.11 24.01
CA PHE A 257 6.50 11.19 24.58
C PHE A 257 6.57 11.87 25.95
N ASN A 258 5.67 12.84 26.17
CA ASN A 258 5.50 13.55 27.45
C ASN A 258 6.79 14.28 27.91
N ASN A 259 7.54 14.89 26.99
CA ASN A 259 8.77 15.66 27.23
C ASN A 259 9.85 14.87 28.02
N PRO A 260 10.43 13.82 27.44
CA PRO A 260 11.38 12.98 28.13
C PRO A 260 12.70 13.68 28.44
N ASP A 261 13.29 13.31 29.56
CA ASP A 261 14.61 13.70 30.03
C ASP A 261 15.62 12.53 29.98
N GLU A 262 16.84 12.78 30.46
CA GLU A 262 17.91 11.78 30.45
C GLU A 262 17.63 10.52 31.31
N ASN A 263 16.67 10.57 32.24
CA ASN A 263 16.32 9.48 33.15
C ASN A 263 15.01 8.78 32.76
N SER A 264 14.35 9.23 31.70
CA SER A 264 13.05 8.74 31.25
C SER A 264 13.08 7.28 30.82
N LEU A 265 11.92 6.64 30.76
CA LEU A 265 11.79 5.26 30.31
C LEU A 265 12.13 5.12 28.82
N ILE A 266 12.73 3.99 28.47
CA ILE A 266 13.16 3.73 27.10
C ILE A 266 12.49 2.45 26.63
N PHE A 267 11.62 2.57 25.64
CA PHE A 267 10.96 1.44 24.97
C PHE A 267 11.57 1.21 23.58
N MET A 268 11.42 -0.01 23.07
CA MET A 268 11.88 -0.36 21.72
C MET A 268 10.82 -1.17 21.00
N THR A 269 10.67 -0.90 19.68
CA THR A 269 9.80 -1.69 18.80
C THR A 269 10.31 -1.64 17.36
N THR A 270 9.63 -2.33 16.45
CA THR A 270 9.91 -2.30 15.00
C THR A 270 9.18 -1.14 14.31
N ASN A 271 9.56 -0.86 13.07
CA ASN A 271 8.91 0.18 12.25
C ASN A 271 7.60 -0.26 11.59
N PHE A 272 6.99 -1.35 12.02
CA PHE A 272 5.65 -1.73 11.58
C PHE A 272 4.62 -0.74 12.12
N ALA A 273 3.88 -0.07 11.22
CA ALA A 273 3.02 1.04 11.60
C ALA A 273 1.95 0.66 12.65
N LEU A 274 1.30 -0.50 12.53
CA LEU A 274 0.29 -0.92 13.50
C LEU A 274 0.87 -1.13 14.90
N THR A 275 2.02 -1.78 15.02
CA THR A 275 2.71 -1.96 16.30
C THR A 275 3.16 -0.62 16.87
N PHE A 276 3.73 0.24 16.03
CA PHE A 276 4.15 1.58 16.47
C PHE A 276 2.98 2.37 17.06
N TYR A 277 1.85 2.48 16.33
CA TYR A 277 0.71 3.26 16.83
C TYR A 277 0.06 2.65 18.07
N ALA A 278 0.01 1.31 18.17
CA ALA A 278 -0.47 0.67 19.39
C ALA A 278 0.38 1.03 20.61
N VAL A 279 1.71 1.01 20.47
CA VAL A 279 2.63 1.36 21.56
C VAL A 279 2.62 2.87 21.81
N ALA A 280 2.64 3.70 20.76
CA ALA A 280 2.64 5.16 20.88
C ALA A 280 1.42 5.69 21.61
N ASN A 281 0.22 5.20 21.29
CA ASN A 281 -1.02 5.59 21.97
C ASN A 281 -0.97 5.29 23.49
N GLU A 282 -0.39 4.15 23.87
CA GLU A 282 -0.21 3.83 25.28
C GLU A 282 0.80 4.78 25.93
N LEU A 283 1.94 5.05 25.28
CA LEU A 283 2.97 5.95 25.81
C LEU A 283 2.49 7.40 25.93
N GLU A 284 1.69 7.89 24.98
CA GLU A 284 1.08 9.22 25.05
C GLU A 284 0.12 9.37 26.22
N SER A 285 -0.59 8.30 26.56
CA SER A 285 -1.55 8.31 27.68
C SER A 285 -0.90 8.12 29.06
N LEU A 286 0.38 7.76 29.14
CA LEU A 286 1.11 7.61 30.39
C LEU A 286 1.38 8.96 31.04
N PRO A 287 1.33 9.04 32.40
CA PRO A 287 1.75 10.25 33.12
C PRO A 287 3.27 10.41 33.23
N VAL A 288 4.05 9.51 32.65
CA VAL A 288 5.53 9.48 32.72
C VAL A 288 6.16 9.70 31.37
N PRO A 289 7.25 10.48 31.31
CA PRO A 289 7.96 10.72 30.07
C PRO A 289 8.70 9.48 29.59
N SER A 290 8.77 9.29 28.26
CA SER A 290 9.39 8.12 27.68
C SER A 290 9.94 8.34 26.29
N TYR A 291 10.95 7.55 25.91
CA TYR A 291 11.46 7.39 24.57
C TYR A 291 10.96 6.10 23.95
N LEU A 292 10.68 6.11 22.66
CA LEU A 292 10.42 4.91 21.85
C LEU A 292 11.45 4.83 20.72
N ILE A 293 12.33 3.84 20.80
CA ILE A 293 13.30 3.53 19.74
C ILE A 293 12.60 2.64 18.73
N VAL A 294 12.49 3.14 17.50
CA VAL A 294 11.88 2.39 16.39
C VAL A 294 12.99 1.88 15.48
N THR A 295 13.18 0.56 15.46
CA THR A 295 14.22 -0.08 14.65
C THR A 295 13.73 -0.34 13.21
N PRO A 296 14.63 -0.28 12.20
CA PRO A 296 14.29 -0.69 10.85
C PRO A 296 14.04 -2.21 10.82
N ALA A 297 12.89 -2.62 10.32
CA ALA A 297 12.48 -4.02 10.22
C ALA A 297 11.63 -4.30 8.97
N ASP A 298 11.82 -3.52 7.90
CA ASP A 298 11.06 -3.59 6.65
C ASP A 298 9.53 -3.58 6.86
N GLY A 299 9.05 -2.90 7.93
CA GLY A 299 7.65 -2.84 8.30
C GLY A 299 7.07 -4.14 8.83
N MET A 300 7.89 -5.05 9.33
CA MET A 300 7.44 -6.31 9.91
C MET A 300 7.10 -6.15 11.39
N SER A 301 6.09 -6.87 11.85
CA SER A 301 5.79 -6.98 13.29
C SER A 301 6.95 -7.65 14.03
N VAL A 302 6.98 -7.49 15.35
CA VAL A 302 8.10 -7.90 16.20
C VAL A 302 8.54 -9.36 15.96
N LEU A 303 7.61 -10.31 16.04
CA LEU A 303 7.93 -11.74 15.82
C LEU A 303 8.27 -12.06 14.37
N THR A 304 7.57 -11.44 13.43
CA THR A 304 7.85 -11.63 11.99
C THR A 304 9.23 -11.08 11.64
N ALA A 305 9.59 -9.92 12.18
CA ALA A 305 10.90 -9.32 11.98
C ALA A 305 12.02 -10.17 12.58
N TRP A 306 11.80 -10.73 13.76
CA TRP A 306 12.74 -11.66 14.38
C TRP A 306 12.93 -12.93 13.53
N SER A 307 11.84 -13.60 13.15
CA SER A 307 11.90 -14.83 12.35
C SER A 307 12.49 -14.63 10.94
N ALA A 308 12.38 -13.42 10.39
CA ALA A 308 12.95 -13.03 9.10
C ALA A 308 14.37 -12.42 9.22
N GLU A 309 15.02 -12.50 10.39
CA GLU A 309 16.34 -11.95 10.66
C GLU A 309 16.46 -10.42 10.41
N LYS A 310 15.32 -9.71 10.53
CA LYS A 310 15.23 -8.26 10.39
C LYS A 310 15.25 -7.52 11.74
N PHE A 311 15.03 -8.24 12.84
CA PHE A 311 15.23 -7.77 14.19
C PHE A 311 16.21 -8.72 14.90
N THR A 312 17.49 -8.37 14.89
CA THR A 312 18.58 -9.15 15.51
C THR A 312 19.30 -8.30 16.54
N ALA A 313 20.02 -8.92 17.47
CA ALA A 313 20.81 -8.23 18.46
C ALA A 313 21.86 -7.30 17.82
N VAL A 314 22.51 -7.74 16.75
CA VAL A 314 23.47 -6.94 15.97
C VAL A 314 22.81 -5.69 15.37
N MET A 315 21.58 -5.83 14.82
CA MET A 315 20.87 -4.69 14.24
C MET A 315 20.45 -3.68 15.30
N VAL A 316 19.99 -4.15 16.46
CA VAL A 316 19.65 -3.29 17.60
C VAL A 316 20.85 -2.50 18.06
N ALA A 317 22.00 -3.15 18.28
CA ALA A 317 23.24 -2.49 18.67
C ALA A 317 23.70 -1.44 17.64
N LYS A 318 23.63 -1.75 16.34
CA LYS A 318 23.91 -0.79 15.26
C LYS A 318 22.94 0.39 15.25
N THR A 319 21.65 0.16 15.52
CA THR A 319 20.63 1.22 15.56
C THR A 319 20.89 2.17 16.73
N LEU A 320 21.20 1.65 17.91
CA LEU A 320 21.56 2.46 19.09
C LEU A 320 22.79 3.34 18.82
N LYS A 321 23.82 2.79 18.17
CA LYS A 321 25.01 3.56 17.75
C LYS A 321 24.68 4.63 16.71
N LYS A 322 23.91 4.27 15.68
CA LYS A 322 23.52 5.20 14.60
C LYS A 322 22.78 6.42 15.13
N PHE A 323 21.96 6.24 16.15
CA PHE A 323 21.20 7.33 16.76
C PHE A 323 21.97 8.08 17.83
N ASP A 324 23.19 7.65 18.17
CA ASP A 324 24.00 8.16 19.28
C ASP A 324 23.19 8.30 20.59
N PHE A 325 22.33 7.32 20.83
CA PHE A 325 21.32 7.40 21.89
C PHE A 325 21.93 7.35 23.29
N ALA A 326 23.05 6.64 23.44
CA ALA A 326 23.76 6.54 24.72
C ALA A 326 24.24 7.88 25.25
N SER A 327 24.59 8.84 24.38
CA SER A 327 25.00 10.19 24.77
C SER A 327 23.84 11.04 25.33
N ARG A 328 22.60 10.70 24.95
CA ARG A 328 21.39 11.49 25.26
C ARG A 328 20.73 11.12 26.58
N VAL A 329 21.02 9.94 27.15
CA VAL A 329 20.29 9.40 28.28
C VAL A 329 21.23 8.89 29.37
N LYS A 330 20.83 9.02 30.63
CA LYS A 330 21.49 8.39 31.80
C LYS A 330 20.81 7.06 32.17
N ASN A 331 19.53 6.90 31.88
CA ASN A 331 18.85 5.61 32.03
C ASN A 331 19.50 4.56 31.11
N ARG A 332 19.92 3.44 31.68
CA ARG A 332 20.58 2.35 30.95
C ARG A 332 19.70 1.11 30.82
N LYS A 333 18.38 1.25 30.93
CA LYS A 333 17.42 0.15 30.79
C LYS A 333 16.54 0.34 29.58
N ILE A 334 16.62 -0.56 28.60
CA ILE A 334 15.76 -0.58 27.41
C ILE A 334 14.70 -1.65 27.60
N ILE A 335 13.43 -1.26 27.49
CA ILE A 335 12.27 -2.13 27.59
C ILE A 335 11.94 -2.67 26.18
N ILE A 336 12.08 -3.97 26.00
CA ILE A 336 11.75 -4.67 24.75
C ILE A 336 10.36 -5.32 24.82
N PRO A 337 9.70 -5.59 23.69
CA PRO A 337 8.44 -6.35 23.69
C PRO A 337 8.59 -7.72 24.37
N GLY A 338 7.62 -8.10 25.19
CA GLY A 338 7.63 -9.38 25.91
C GLY A 338 7.72 -10.62 25.01
N LEU A 339 7.24 -10.49 23.76
CA LEU A 339 7.40 -11.52 22.72
C LEU A 339 8.86 -11.86 22.39
N LEU A 340 9.79 -10.94 22.66
CA LEU A 340 11.24 -11.12 22.44
C LEU A 340 12.02 -11.43 23.72
N ALA A 341 11.35 -11.91 24.77
CA ALA A 341 12.01 -12.22 26.05
C ALA A 341 13.22 -13.15 25.90
N HIS A 342 13.16 -14.09 24.97
CA HIS A 342 14.23 -15.04 24.67
C HIS A 342 15.51 -14.40 24.11
N MET A 343 15.43 -13.17 23.55
CA MET A 343 16.58 -12.46 23.00
C MET A 343 17.34 -11.65 24.05
N LYS A 344 16.88 -11.61 25.29
CA LYS A 344 17.44 -10.69 26.31
C LYS A 344 18.96 -10.82 26.47
N GLU A 345 19.44 -12.04 26.65
CA GLU A 345 20.87 -12.30 26.90
C GLU A 345 21.71 -11.95 25.65
N GLU A 346 21.28 -12.37 24.48
CA GLU A 346 21.94 -12.06 23.19
C GLU A 346 21.99 -10.54 22.95
N LEU A 347 20.89 -9.83 23.22
CA LEU A 347 20.86 -8.37 23.10
C LEU A 347 21.83 -7.69 24.06
N GLU A 348 21.88 -8.10 25.33
CA GLU A 348 22.83 -7.52 26.32
C GLU A 348 24.28 -7.78 25.92
N GLU A 349 24.60 -8.98 25.41
CA GLU A 349 25.93 -9.34 24.93
C GLU A 349 26.34 -8.47 23.73
N GLU A 350 25.52 -8.40 22.69
CA GLU A 350 25.83 -7.62 21.47
C GLU A 350 25.88 -6.10 21.74
N ILE A 351 25.04 -5.59 22.61
CA ILE A 351 25.09 -4.19 23.05
C ILE A 351 26.42 -3.90 23.78
N SER A 352 26.84 -4.81 24.65
CA SER A 352 28.13 -4.72 25.35
C SER A 352 29.32 -4.81 24.39
N ASN A 353 29.29 -5.78 23.44
CA ASN A 353 30.30 -5.91 22.38
C ASN A 353 30.39 -4.66 21.50
N ALA A 354 29.29 -3.96 21.36
CA ALA A 354 29.23 -2.68 20.66
C ALA A 354 29.81 -1.49 21.50
N GLY A 355 30.22 -1.70 22.74
CA GLY A 355 30.73 -0.65 23.63
C GLY A 355 29.61 0.21 24.24
N LEU A 356 28.41 -0.30 24.35
CA LEU A 356 27.26 0.34 24.99
C LEU A 356 26.94 -0.38 26.30
N ASP A 357 26.39 0.33 27.28
CA ASP A 357 26.13 -0.17 28.64
C ASP A 357 24.64 -0.32 28.98
N PHE A 358 23.80 -0.57 27.99
CA PHE A 358 22.38 -0.78 28.23
C PHE A 358 22.07 -2.21 28.71
N LYS A 359 21.11 -2.29 29.63
CA LYS A 359 20.49 -3.52 30.11
C LYS A 359 19.11 -3.70 29.51
N ILE A 360 18.70 -4.93 29.28
CA ILE A 360 17.41 -5.26 28.68
C ILE A 360 16.40 -5.62 29.76
N VAL A 361 15.28 -4.94 29.73
CA VAL A 361 14.09 -5.23 30.53
C VAL A 361 13.02 -5.83 29.61
N VAL A 362 12.53 -7.00 29.97
CA VAL A 362 11.43 -7.62 29.24
C VAL A 362 10.12 -6.93 29.63
N GLY A 363 9.47 -6.31 28.68
CA GLY A 363 8.19 -5.64 28.85
C GLY A 363 6.99 -6.55 28.66
N THR A 364 5.87 -5.97 28.26
CA THR A 364 4.61 -6.67 28.05
C THR A 364 4.54 -7.33 26.69
N ILE A 365 3.70 -8.36 26.56
CA ILE A 365 3.36 -8.98 25.27
C ILE A 365 2.43 -8.06 24.48
N GLU A 366 1.43 -7.50 25.14
CA GLU A 366 0.41 -6.64 24.55
C GLU A 366 0.63 -5.17 24.90
N ALA A 367 0.43 -4.29 23.94
CA ALA A 367 0.64 -2.85 24.14
C ALA A 367 -0.25 -2.26 25.23
N PHE A 368 -1.52 -2.67 25.31
CA PHE A 368 -2.47 -2.17 26.33
C PHE A 368 -2.07 -2.47 27.77
N ALA A 369 -1.16 -3.41 27.99
CA ALA A 369 -0.64 -3.73 29.33
C ALA A 369 0.53 -2.84 29.77
N ILE A 370 1.02 -1.93 28.91
CA ILE A 370 2.17 -1.06 29.19
C ILE A 370 1.89 -0.17 30.41
N SER A 371 0.69 0.38 30.53
CA SER A 371 0.32 1.25 31.66
C SER A 371 0.50 0.56 33.01
N ASP A 372 0.01 -0.67 33.14
CA ASP A 372 0.13 -1.43 34.39
C ASP A 372 1.55 -1.90 34.65
N PHE A 373 2.29 -2.26 33.62
CA PHE A 373 3.70 -2.59 33.71
C PHE A 373 4.54 -1.42 34.26
N VAL A 374 4.30 -0.20 33.77
CA VAL A 374 4.99 1.00 34.24
C VAL A 374 4.69 1.31 35.69
N LYS A 375 3.41 1.18 36.11
CA LYS A 375 3.03 1.33 37.53
C LYS A 375 3.76 0.33 38.45
N ASN A 376 3.88 -0.93 38.01
CA ASN A 376 4.57 -1.97 38.77
C ASN A 376 6.07 -1.71 38.91
N ILE A 377 6.74 -1.22 37.86
CA ILE A 377 8.16 -0.80 37.93
C ILE A 377 8.35 0.37 38.88
N ALA A 378 7.44 1.35 38.88
CA ALA A 378 7.52 2.49 39.76
C ALA A 378 7.35 2.12 41.24
N ASN A 379 6.50 1.14 41.53
CA ASN A 379 6.26 0.63 42.91
C ASN A 379 7.36 -0.32 43.42
N SER A 380 8.27 -0.77 42.54
CA SER A 380 9.35 -1.71 42.88
C SER A 380 10.67 -0.99 43.19
N LYS A 381 10.67 0.35 43.21
CA LYS A 381 11.76 1.22 43.64
C LYS A 381 11.49 1.68 45.07
#